data_889c2ceb95410ce03b7336de2c13d4b9
#
_entry.id   889c2ceb95410ce03b7336de2c13d4b9
#
_cell.length_a   1.000
_cell.length_b   1.000
_cell.length_c   1.000
_cell.angle_alpha   90.00
_cell.angle_beta   90.00
_cell.angle_gamma   90.00
#
_symmetry.space_group_name_H-M   'P 1'
#
loop_
_entity.id
_entity.type
_entity.pdbx_description
1 polymer ?
#
loop_
_entity_poly.entity_id
_entity_poly.type
_entity_poly.pdbx_seq_one_letter_code
_entity_poly.pdbx_strand_id
1 'polypeptide(L)'
;GILSGAVTNTPGLGAAQQAYSDMYGVSENSIPLGYAVAYPLGVVGIILSIIVIRYIFRISFQKENEQLEQAETSHANGAIPISLVVKNPAIFNKTVAEISSLLEHTDFVISRIWRDSDKQIDIASANTVLHENDKIFVITTEQDAEKIKIFIGEAIDMERKQWIRMESQFVNRRILITKPELNGKRLGDLKLRKLYGINITRINRAGVDLVAKPNLSLQVGDRVNVV
;
A
#
# COMPACT_ATOMS: atom_id res chain seq x y z
N GLY A 1 -31.42 -29.83 -9.46
CA GLY A 1 -30.39 -29.74 -10.51
C GLY A 1 -30.31 -28.33 -11.10
N ILE A 2 -31.35 -27.86 -11.79
CA ILE A 2 -31.37 -26.58 -12.51
C ILE A 2 -31.04 -25.39 -11.55
N LEU A 3 -31.73 -25.30 -10.43
CA LEU A 3 -31.50 -24.24 -9.46
C LEU A 3 -30.04 -24.23 -8.97
N SER A 4 -29.51 -25.38 -8.58
CA SER A 4 -28.12 -25.50 -8.13
C SER A 4 -27.12 -25.12 -9.22
N GLY A 5 -27.43 -25.43 -10.50
CA GLY A 5 -26.60 -25.01 -11.64
C GLY A 5 -26.64 -23.52 -11.89
N ALA A 6 -27.83 -22.91 -11.89
CA ALA A 6 -28.02 -21.48 -12.15
C ALA A 6 -27.29 -20.59 -11.11
N VAL A 7 -27.25 -21.04 -9.85
CA VAL A 7 -26.52 -20.33 -8.77
C VAL A 7 -25.10 -20.87 -8.51
N THR A 8 -24.58 -21.72 -9.39
CA THR A 8 -23.25 -22.33 -9.31
C THR A 8 -22.96 -23.06 -7.97
N ASN A 9 -23.99 -23.64 -7.36
CA ASN A 9 -23.96 -24.32 -6.06
C ASN A 9 -23.79 -25.84 -6.18
N THR A 10 -22.54 -26.31 -6.29
CA THR A 10 -22.21 -27.73 -6.36
C THR A 10 -22.56 -28.51 -5.08
N PRO A 11 -22.34 -27.99 -3.86
CA PRO A 11 -22.81 -28.65 -2.64
C PRO A 11 -24.33 -28.85 -2.62
N GLY A 12 -25.10 -27.88 -3.12
CA GLY A 12 -26.55 -27.99 -3.24
C GLY A 12 -27.00 -29.07 -4.23
N LEU A 13 -26.21 -29.34 -5.28
CA LEU A 13 -26.45 -30.46 -6.16
C LEU A 13 -26.31 -31.81 -5.41
N GLY A 14 -25.21 -31.97 -4.66
CA GLY A 14 -24.96 -33.19 -3.88
C GLY A 14 -26.07 -33.45 -2.85
N ALA A 15 -26.49 -32.42 -2.12
CA ALA A 15 -27.59 -32.52 -1.17
C ALA A 15 -28.90 -32.91 -1.83
N ALA A 16 -29.22 -32.38 -3.01
CA ALA A 16 -30.42 -32.73 -3.76
C ALA A 16 -30.39 -34.17 -4.25
N GLN A 17 -29.25 -34.67 -4.72
CA GLN A 17 -29.09 -36.07 -5.14
C GLN A 17 -29.23 -37.02 -3.95
N GLN A 18 -28.62 -36.71 -2.81
CA GLN A 18 -28.71 -37.50 -1.59
C GLN A 18 -30.16 -37.57 -1.09
N ALA A 19 -30.83 -36.43 -0.96
CA ALA A 19 -32.22 -36.38 -0.53
C ALA A 19 -33.14 -37.16 -1.45
N TYR A 20 -32.93 -37.10 -2.75
CA TYR A 20 -33.74 -37.90 -3.71
C TYR A 20 -33.47 -39.38 -3.53
N SER A 21 -32.22 -39.81 -3.40
CA SER A 21 -31.88 -41.20 -3.15
C SER A 21 -32.45 -41.74 -1.84
N ASP A 22 -32.44 -40.92 -0.77
CA ASP A 22 -33.00 -41.31 0.53
C ASP A 22 -34.52 -41.45 0.49
N MET A 23 -35.22 -40.64 -0.33
CA MET A 23 -36.67 -40.67 -0.45
C MET A 23 -37.18 -41.78 -1.35
N TYR A 24 -36.50 -42.08 -2.45
CA TYR A 24 -36.98 -42.95 -3.51
C TYR A 24 -36.17 -44.24 -3.68
N GLY A 25 -35.04 -44.38 -2.98
CA GLY A 25 -34.15 -45.54 -3.04
C GLY A 25 -33.41 -45.74 -4.36
N VAL A 26 -33.45 -44.74 -5.25
CA VAL A 26 -32.83 -44.79 -6.58
C VAL A 26 -32.08 -43.48 -6.86
N SER A 27 -31.03 -43.56 -7.66
CA SER A 27 -30.34 -42.35 -8.17
C SER A 27 -31.02 -41.87 -9.45
N GLU A 28 -31.24 -40.56 -9.57
CA GLU A 28 -31.88 -39.92 -10.72
C GLU A 28 -30.86 -39.09 -11.51
N ASN A 29 -30.64 -39.46 -12.77
CA ASN A 29 -29.66 -38.79 -13.66
C ASN A 29 -30.15 -37.44 -14.18
N SER A 30 -31.43 -37.11 -14.07
CA SER A 30 -31.97 -35.81 -14.49
C SER A 30 -31.50 -34.66 -13.60
N ILE A 31 -31.19 -34.94 -12.33
CA ILE A 31 -30.71 -33.93 -11.39
C ILE A 31 -29.33 -33.38 -11.80
N PRO A 32 -28.26 -34.19 -12.00
CA PRO A 32 -26.98 -33.71 -12.48
C PRO A 32 -27.03 -33.18 -13.92
N LEU A 33 -27.90 -33.73 -14.79
CA LEU A 33 -28.09 -33.22 -16.14
C LEU A 33 -28.64 -31.79 -16.13
N GLY A 34 -29.67 -31.53 -15.31
CA GLY A 34 -30.21 -30.18 -15.13
C GLY A 34 -29.15 -29.17 -14.61
N TYR A 35 -28.28 -29.65 -13.72
CA TYR A 35 -27.13 -28.84 -13.25
C TYR A 35 -26.17 -28.54 -14.39
N ALA A 36 -25.75 -29.55 -15.15
CA ALA A 36 -24.79 -29.42 -16.23
C ALA A 36 -25.22 -28.43 -17.34
N VAL A 37 -26.52 -28.36 -17.61
CA VAL A 37 -27.09 -27.42 -18.59
C VAL A 37 -27.17 -25.99 -18.04
N ALA A 38 -27.56 -25.85 -16.77
CA ALA A 38 -27.76 -24.52 -16.17
C ALA A 38 -26.47 -23.86 -15.69
N TYR A 39 -25.46 -24.63 -15.29
CA TYR A 39 -24.20 -24.11 -14.73
C TYR A 39 -23.44 -23.16 -15.66
N PRO A 40 -23.19 -23.45 -16.95
CA PRO A 40 -22.50 -22.53 -17.84
C PRO A 40 -23.24 -21.21 -18.00
N LEU A 41 -24.57 -21.24 -18.07
CA LEU A 41 -25.43 -20.05 -18.14
C LEU A 41 -25.32 -19.20 -16.86
N GLY A 42 -25.28 -19.86 -15.70
CA GLY A 42 -25.07 -19.21 -14.41
C GLY A 42 -23.73 -18.44 -14.36
N VAL A 43 -22.65 -19.09 -14.77
CA VAL A 43 -21.30 -18.48 -14.80
C VAL A 43 -21.26 -17.30 -15.77
N VAL A 44 -21.73 -17.49 -17.01
CA VAL A 44 -21.79 -16.43 -18.02
C VAL A 44 -22.67 -15.26 -17.54
N GLY A 45 -23.81 -15.56 -16.91
CA GLY A 45 -24.70 -14.54 -16.35
C GLY A 45 -24.05 -13.68 -15.28
N ILE A 46 -23.28 -14.28 -14.37
CA ILE A 46 -22.53 -13.54 -13.33
C ILE A 46 -21.48 -12.63 -13.99
N ILE A 47 -20.68 -13.15 -14.93
CA ILE A 47 -19.65 -12.37 -15.62
C ILE A 47 -20.29 -11.20 -16.38
N LEU A 48 -21.35 -11.45 -17.13
CA LEU A 48 -22.07 -10.40 -17.86
C LEU A 48 -22.66 -9.35 -16.90
N SER A 49 -23.23 -9.78 -15.78
CA SER A 49 -23.76 -8.84 -14.78
C SER A 49 -22.67 -7.90 -14.25
N ILE A 50 -21.49 -8.42 -13.94
CA ILE A 50 -20.35 -7.59 -13.50
C ILE A 50 -19.93 -6.60 -14.58
N ILE A 51 -19.86 -7.06 -15.85
CA ILE A 51 -19.51 -6.18 -16.99
C ILE A 51 -20.56 -5.09 -17.18
N VAL A 52 -21.85 -5.45 -17.12
CA VAL A 52 -22.97 -4.51 -17.26
C VAL A 52 -22.96 -3.48 -16.14
N ILE A 53 -22.80 -3.92 -14.88
CA ILE A 53 -22.68 -3.02 -13.72
C ILE A 53 -21.51 -2.05 -13.93
N ARG A 54 -20.34 -2.55 -14.30
CA ARG A 54 -19.17 -1.73 -14.58
C ARG A 54 -19.42 -0.68 -15.67
N TYR A 55 -20.13 -1.07 -16.72
CA TYR A 55 -20.45 -0.20 -17.85
C TYR A 55 -21.49 0.86 -17.47
N ILE A 56 -22.59 0.46 -16.80
CA ILE A 56 -23.66 1.37 -16.36
C ILE A 56 -23.14 2.40 -15.37
N PHE A 57 -22.40 1.96 -14.34
CA PHE A 57 -21.87 2.83 -13.30
C PHE A 57 -20.57 3.54 -13.69
N ARG A 58 -20.06 3.29 -14.92
CA ARG A 58 -18.80 3.88 -15.41
C ARG A 58 -17.65 3.77 -14.40
N ILE A 59 -17.56 2.64 -13.69
CA ILE A 59 -16.57 2.41 -12.66
C ILE A 59 -15.17 2.45 -13.30
N SER A 60 -14.40 3.47 -12.96
CA SER A 60 -13.00 3.62 -13.35
C SER A 60 -12.12 3.26 -12.16
N PHE A 61 -11.48 2.09 -12.19
CA PHE A 61 -10.55 1.65 -11.14
C PHE A 61 -9.42 2.66 -10.89
N GLN A 62 -9.03 3.42 -11.91
CA GLN A 62 -8.02 4.46 -11.76
C GLN A 62 -8.53 5.64 -10.91
N LYS A 63 -9.76 6.10 -11.15
CA LYS A 63 -10.37 7.20 -10.36
C LYS A 63 -10.66 6.76 -8.93
N GLU A 64 -11.09 5.53 -8.74
CA GLU A 64 -11.39 4.98 -7.42
C GLU A 64 -10.11 4.76 -6.60
N ASN A 65 -9.03 4.29 -7.24
CA ASN A 65 -7.70 4.25 -6.62
C ASN A 65 -7.18 5.66 -6.26
N GLU A 66 -7.39 6.64 -7.16
CA GLU A 66 -7.03 8.03 -6.90
C GLU A 66 -7.85 8.64 -5.74
N GLN A 67 -9.14 8.32 -5.67
CA GLN A 67 -10.00 8.75 -4.56
C GLN A 67 -9.66 8.05 -3.24
N LEU A 68 -9.32 6.75 -3.27
CA LEU A 68 -8.84 6.03 -2.09
C LEU A 68 -7.48 6.57 -1.63
N GLU A 69 -6.56 6.88 -2.54
CA GLU A 69 -5.30 7.52 -2.21
C GLU A 69 -5.49 8.94 -1.66
N GLN A 70 -6.47 9.70 -2.16
CA GLN A 70 -6.82 11.03 -1.65
C GLN A 70 -7.58 10.95 -0.31
N ALA A 71 -8.47 10.01 -0.14
CA ALA A 71 -9.15 9.77 1.14
C ALA A 71 -8.18 9.29 2.22
N GLU A 72 -7.22 8.46 1.87
CA GLU A 72 -6.14 8.02 2.78
C GLU A 72 -5.23 9.19 3.18
N THR A 73 -5.02 10.18 2.31
CA THR A 73 -4.29 11.41 2.65
C THR A 73 -5.11 12.40 3.47
N SER A 74 -6.42 12.44 3.28
CA SER A 74 -7.30 13.37 4.03
C SER A 74 -7.72 12.86 5.42
N HIS A 75 -7.65 11.56 5.69
CA HIS A 75 -7.82 10.98 7.02
C HIS A 75 -6.50 10.83 7.81
N ALA A 76 -5.39 11.27 7.23
CA ALA A 76 -4.08 11.20 7.87
C ALA A 76 -3.91 12.36 8.87
N ASN A 77 -4.41 12.19 10.08
CA ASN A 77 -4.00 13.01 11.23
C ASN A 77 -2.51 12.79 11.60
N GLY A 78 -1.65 12.47 10.64
CA GLY A 78 -0.31 12.09 11.00
C GLY A 78 0.76 12.35 9.94
N ALA A 79 0.80 11.61 8.87
CA ALA A 79 1.98 11.57 8.01
C ALA A 79 1.70 12.08 6.58
N ILE A 80 2.19 13.27 6.25
CA ILE A 80 2.06 13.89 4.94
C ILE A 80 3.36 13.78 4.13
N PRO A 81 3.29 13.60 2.81
CA PRO A 81 4.44 13.66 1.92
C PRO A 81 4.73 15.09 1.51
N ILE A 82 6.01 15.47 1.52
CA ILE A 82 6.49 16.74 0.96
C ILE A 82 7.70 16.48 0.08
N SER A 83 7.83 17.25 -0.99
CA SER A 83 9.03 17.23 -1.85
C SER A 83 9.83 18.50 -1.64
N LEU A 84 11.13 18.35 -1.38
CA LEU A 84 12.02 19.46 -1.06
C LEU A 84 13.29 19.41 -1.91
N VAL A 85 13.86 20.57 -2.18
CA VAL A 85 15.24 20.71 -2.68
C VAL A 85 16.12 21.13 -1.53
N VAL A 86 17.25 20.46 -1.39
CA VAL A 86 18.27 20.78 -0.37
C VAL A 86 18.96 22.07 -0.74
N LYS A 87 18.75 23.13 0.05
CA LYS A 87 19.29 24.47 -0.18
C LYS A 87 20.07 25.02 1.02
N ASN A 88 19.89 24.42 2.19
CA ASN A 88 20.56 24.90 3.40
C ASN A 88 22.03 24.44 3.46
N PRO A 89 23.01 25.33 3.43
CA PRO A 89 24.41 24.94 3.51
C PRO A 89 24.79 24.19 4.80
N ALA A 90 24.06 24.41 5.89
CA ALA A 90 24.32 23.75 7.17
C ALA A 90 24.15 22.22 7.14
N ILE A 91 23.46 21.69 6.12
CA ILE A 91 23.21 20.25 5.96
C ILE A 91 23.95 19.64 4.77
N PHE A 92 24.69 20.42 4.00
CA PHE A 92 25.49 19.89 2.91
C PHE A 92 26.56 18.92 3.41
N ASN A 93 26.72 17.83 2.70
CA ASN A 93 27.65 16.74 3.02
C ASN A 93 27.39 16.05 4.37
N LYS A 94 26.22 16.26 4.97
CA LYS A 94 25.79 15.52 6.16
C LYS A 94 24.97 14.31 5.79
N THR A 95 25.08 13.28 6.60
CA THR A 95 24.24 12.09 6.47
C THR A 95 22.82 12.35 6.97
N VAL A 96 21.87 11.58 6.48
CA VAL A 96 20.48 11.63 6.98
C VAL A 96 20.42 11.37 8.50
N ALA A 97 21.30 10.52 9.04
CA ALA A 97 21.37 10.27 10.48
C ALA A 97 21.80 11.51 11.26
N GLU A 98 22.81 12.24 10.79
CA GLU A 98 23.27 13.50 11.40
C GLU A 98 22.20 14.58 11.33
N ILE A 99 21.49 14.69 10.19
CA ILE A 99 20.38 15.62 10.04
C ILE A 99 19.21 15.25 10.98
N SER A 100 18.92 13.96 11.12
CA SER A 100 17.90 13.51 12.06
C SER A 100 18.24 13.81 13.52
N SER A 101 19.52 13.77 13.89
CA SER A 101 19.95 14.14 15.24
C SER A 101 19.93 15.66 15.51
N LEU A 102 20.06 16.49 14.47
CA LEU A 102 19.87 17.94 14.58
C LEU A 102 18.40 18.36 14.77
N LEU A 103 17.47 17.49 14.33
CA LEU A 103 16.02 17.70 14.38
C LEU A 103 15.35 16.73 15.39
N GLU A 104 15.92 16.60 16.59
CA GLU A 104 15.53 15.56 17.58
C GLU A 104 14.04 15.50 17.92
N HIS A 105 13.34 16.62 17.88
CA HIS A 105 11.91 16.70 18.23
C HIS A 105 10.98 16.82 17.01
N THR A 106 11.48 16.44 15.83
CA THR A 106 10.75 16.58 14.58
C THR A 106 10.49 15.20 13.98
N ASP A 107 9.25 14.97 13.56
CA ASP A 107 8.80 13.70 13.01
C ASP A 107 8.92 13.67 11.50
N PHE A 108 10.00 13.07 11.00
CA PHE A 108 10.19 12.91 9.56
C PHE A 108 10.99 11.68 9.18
N VAL A 109 10.80 11.25 7.94
CA VAL A 109 11.60 10.22 7.27
C VAL A 109 11.90 10.68 5.85
N ILE A 110 13.18 10.79 5.49
CA ILE A 110 13.58 10.96 4.10
C ILE A 110 13.47 9.58 3.44
N SER A 111 12.53 9.47 2.51
CA SER A 111 12.22 8.21 1.85
C SER A 111 13.08 8.01 0.60
N ARG A 112 13.23 9.05 -0.20
CA ARG A 112 13.87 9.01 -1.51
C ARG A 112 14.71 10.25 -1.75
N ILE A 113 15.71 10.09 -2.60
CA ILE A 113 16.57 11.15 -3.07
C ILE A 113 16.69 11.05 -4.59
N TRP A 114 16.60 12.19 -5.25
CA TRP A 114 16.86 12.35 -6.67
C TRP A 114 18.05 13.27 -6.85
N ARG A 115 19.04 12.85 -7.64
CA ARG A 115 20.18 13.65 -8.05
C ARG A 115 20.14 13.88 -9.56
N ASP A 116 20.24 15.15 -9.93
CA ASP A 116 20.23 15.51 -11.35
C ASP A 116 21.50 14.98 -12.08
N SER A 117 22.62 14.75 -11.36
CA SER A 117 23.85 14.15 -11.88
C SER A 117 23.65 12.72 -12.37
N ASP A 118 22.93 11.92 -11.60
CA ASP A 118 22.83 10.48 -11.83
C ASP A 118 21.55 10.10 -12.56
N LYS A 119 20.59 11.03 -12.63
CA LYS A 119 19.21 10.84 -13.17
C LYS A 119 18.53 9.59 -12.61
N GLN A 120 18.89 9.18 -11.41
CA GLN A 120 18.36 8.03 -10.70
C GLN A 120 17.74 8.46 -9.38
N ILE A 121 16.72 7.71 -8.97
CA ILE A 121 16.14 7.82 -7.65
C ILE A 121 16.75 6.73 -6.79
N ASP A 122 17.27 7.12 -5.64
CA ASP A 122 17.73 6.20 -4.62
C ASP A 122 16.82 6.24 -3.40
N ILE A 123 16.69 5.08 -2.74
CA ILE A 123 16.04 5.02 -1.44
C ILE A 123 17.01 5.61 -0.40
N ALA A 124 16.59 6.68 0.30
CA ALA A 124 17.42 7.32 1.31
C ALA A 124 17.65 6.41 2.53
N SER A 125 18.83 6.35 3.07
CA SER A 125 19.24 5.63 4.28
C SER A 125 19.81 6.57 5.33
N ALA A 126 20.03 6.08 6.54
CA ALA A 126 20.73 6.80 7.58
C ALA A 126 22.12 7.34 7.12
N ASN A 127 22.82 6.56 6.28
CA ASN A 127 24.15 6.89 5.76
C ASN A 127 24.13 7.65 4.43
N THR A 128 22.95 7.95 3.88
CA THR A 128 22.84 8.73 2.64
C THR A 128 23.29 10.18 2.93
N VAL A 129 24.27 10.64 2.20
CA VAL A 129 24.78 12.01 2.28
C VAL A 129 23.95 12.91 1.39
N LEU A 130 23.52 14.06 1.90
CA LEU A 130 22.79 15.07 1.13
C LEU A 130 23.76 16.11 0.57
N HIS A 131 23.53 16.48 -0.70
CA HIS A 131 24.28 17.52 -1.39
C HIS A 131 23.37 18.68 -1.76
N GLU A 132 23.97 19.79 -2.13
CA GLU A 132 23.24 20.92 -2.68
C GLU A 132 22.42 20.51 -3.90
N ASN A 133 21.19 21.00 -4.00
CA ASN A 133 20.24 20.74 -5.08
C ASN A 133 19.71 19.29 -5.15
N ASP A 134 20.07 18.42 -4.21
CA ASP A 134 19.40 17.13 -4.10
C ASP A 134 17.89 17.33 -3.90
N LYS A 135 17.08 16.64 -4.69
CA LYS A 135 15.62 16.61 -4.50
C LYS A 135 15.26 15.43 -3.62
N ILE A 136 14.55 15.67 -2.55
CA ILE A 136 14.21 14.65 -1.56
C ILE A 136 12.71 14.54 -1.37
N PHE A 137 12.26 13.31 -1.16
CA PHE A 137 10.89 13.01 -0.79
C PHE A 137 10.83 12.65 0.69
N VAL A 138 10.13 13.47 1.44
CA VAL A 138 10.07 13.40 2.90
C VAL A 138 8.65 13.08 3.33
N ILE A 139 8.51 12.16 4.27
CA ILE A 139 7.27 11.89 4.99
C ILE A 139 7.39 12.53 6.37
N THR A 140 6.46 13.39 6.72
CA THR A 140 6.46 14.14 7.98
C THR A 140 5.05 14.35 8.51
N THR A 141 4.90 14.99 9.67
CA THR A 141 3.62 15.44 10.19
C THR A 141 3.28 16.84 9.66
N GLU A 142 2.00 17.20 9.64
CA GLU A 142 1.57 18.54 9.25
C GLU A 142 2.18 19.63 10.17
N GLN A 143 2.32 19.32 11.45
CA GLN A 143 2.89 20.23 12.44
C GLN A 143 4.40 20.51 12.20
N ASP A 144 5.12 19.52 11.71
CA ASP A 144 6.57 19.61 11.51
C ASP A 144 6.97 20.01 10.09
N ALA A 145 6.04 19.97 9.15
CA ALA A 145 6.30 20.25 7.73
C ALA A 145 6.98 21.60 7.49
N GLU A 146 6.49 22.66 8.16
CA GLU A 146 7.08 23.99 8.01
C GLU A 146 8.50 24.08 8.60
N LYS A 147 8.73 23.45 9.75
CA LYS A 147 10.08 23.40 10.33
C LYS A 147 11.07 22.70 9.41
N ILE A 148 10.64 21.59 8.81
CA ILE A 148 11.46 20.81 7.90
C ILE A 148 11.76 21.59 6.61
N LYS A 149 10.77 22.29 6.05
CA LYS A 149 10.98 23.18 4.88
C LYS A 149 12.03 24.25 5.18
N ILE A 150 11.89 24.95 6.29
CA ILE A 150 12.84 26.00 6.69
C ILE A 150 14.23 25.43 6.91
N PHE A 151 14.34 24.24 7.51
CA PHE A 151 15.64 23.64 7.85
C PHE A 151 16.33 22.99 6.65
N ILE A 152 15.61 22.37 5.74
CA ILE A 152 16.18 21.63 4.60
C ILE A 152 16.32 22.52 3.36
N GLY A 153 15.26 23.29 3.03
CA GLY A 153 15.27 24.15 1.85
C GLY A 153 13.88 24.36 1.26
N GLU A 154 13.83 24.52 -0.04
CA GLU A 154 12.61 24.94 -0.75
C GLU A 154 11.68 23.77 -1.07
N ALA A 155 10.37 23.99 -0.87
CA ALA A 155 9.35 23.07 -1.33
C ALA A 155 9.24 23.12 -2.86
N ILE A 156 9.15 21.94 -3.49
CA ILE A 156 8.93 21.82 -4.92
C ILE A 156 7.59 21.14 -5.18
N ASP A 157 6.92 21.59 -6.23
CA ASP A 157 5.69 20.98 -6.69
C ASP A 157 6.02 19.73 -7.54
N MET A 158 6.51 18.71 -6.85
CA MET A 158 6.81 17.42 -7.43
C MET A 158 5.87 16.39 -6.84
N GLU A 159 4.79 16.12 -7.57
CA GLU A 159 3.78 15.17 -7.11
C GLU A 159 4.35 13.78 -6.88
N ARG A 160 3.78 13.04 -5.91
CA ARG A 160 4.09 11.63 -5.67
C ARG A 160 4.05 10.78 -6.96
N LYS A 161 3.15 11.09 -7.89
CA LYS A 161 3.05 10.42 -9.20
C LYS A 161 4.30 10.61 -10.06
N GLN A 162 4.97 11.75 -9.96
CA GLN A 162 6.22 12.01 -10.68
C GLN A 162 7.35 11.17 -10.10
N TRP A 163 7.45 11.10 -8.77
CA TRP A 163 8.39 10.20 -8.09
C TRP A 163 8.17 8.74 -8.49
N ILE A 164 6.92 8.28 -8.55
CA ILE A 164 6.58 6.91 -8.95
C ILE A 164 6.90 6.63 -10.43
N ARG A 165 6.67 7.59 -11.34
CA ARG A 165 6.99 7.43 -12.77
C ARG A 165 8.50 7.33 -13.02
N MET A 166 9.30 8.02 -12.23
CA MET A 166 10.75 7.97 -12.31
C MET A 166 11.32 6.70 -11.66
N GLU A 167 10.52 6.02 -10.84
CA GLU A 167 10.84 4.81 -10.09
C GLU A 167 10.53 3.52 -10.84
N SER A 168 10.89 3.37 -12.10
CA SER A 168 10.61 2.12 -12.85
C SER A 168 11.18 0.84 -12.21
N GLN A 169 12.05 0.96 -11.21
CA GLN A 169 12.72 -0.14 -10.52
C GLN A 169 12.20 -0.41 -9.09
N PHE A 170 11.39 0.48 -8.50
CA PHE A 170 10.90 0.31 -7.14
C PHE A 170 9.42 -0.08 -7.10
N VAL A 171 9.10 -1.01 -6.22
CA VAL A 171 7.73 -1.49 -6.04
C VAL A 171 7.22 -1.04 -4.68
N ASN A 172 6.22 -0.17 -4.68
CA ASN A 172 5.48 0.15 -3.46
C ASN A 172 4.53 -1.00 -3.09
N ARG A 173 4.62 -1.48 -1.86
CA ARG A 173 3.70 -2.51 -1.33
C ARG A 173 3.15 -2.10 0.03
N ARG A 174 1.90 -2.46 0.25
CA ARG A 174 1.26 -2.39 1.56
C ARG A 174 1.26 -3.78 2.16
N ILE A 175 1.87 -3.95 3.32
CA ILE A 175 2.04 -5.22 4.01
C ILE A 175 1.33 -5.16 5.35
N LEU A 176 0.50 -6.16 5.65
CA LEU A 176 -0.11 -6.34 6.96
C LEU A 176 0.84 -7.13 7.86
N ILE A 177 1.12 -6.60 9.05
CA ILE A 177 1.92 -7.29 10.04
C ILE A 177 1.06 -8.33 10.75
N THR A 178 1.32 -9.60 10.45
CA THR A 178 0.58 -10.75 11.01
C THR A 178 1.44 -11.62 11.92
N LYS A 179 2.78 -11.51 11.83
CA LYS A 179 3.70 -12.34 12.62
C LYS A 179 3.83 -11.83 14.05
N PRO A 180 3.46 -12.64 15.07
CA PRO A 180 3.57 -12.25 16.47
C PRO A 180 5.00 -11.88 16.89
N GLU A 181 6.03 -12.48 16.27
CA GLU A 181 7.44 -12.24 16.58
C GLU A 181 7.89 -10.80 16.26
N LEU A 182 7.14 -10.09 15.41
CA LEU A 182 7.40 -8.69 15.07
C LEU A 182 6.73 -7.70 16.04
N ASN A 183 5.81 -8.19 16.87
CA ASN A 183 5.09 -7.35 17.82
C ASN A 183 6.04 -6.73 18.86
N GLY A 184 6.01 -5.41 18.99
CA GLY A 184 6.86 -4.66 19.90
C GLY A 184 8.30 -4.42 19.43
N LYS A 185 8.74 -5.02 18.31
CA LYS A 185 10.08 -4.77 17.78
C LYS A 185 10.18 -3.39 17.13
N ARG A 186 11.27 -2.67 17.40
CA ARG A 186 11.54 -1.37 16.78
C ARG A 186 11.96 -1.53 15.34
N LEU A 187 11.53 -0.61 14.48
CA LEU A 187 11.87 -0.62 13.05
C LEU A 187 13.38 -0.61 12.81
N GLY A 188 14.13 0.18 13.58
CA GLY A 188 15.59 0.27 13.47
C GLY A 188 16.30 -1.05 13.75
N ASP A 189 15.79 -1.85 14.71
CA ASP A 189 16.39 -3.12 15.10
C ASP A 189 16.22 -4.21 14.03
N LEU A 190 15.18 -4.10 13.19
CA LEU A 190 14.89 -5.06 12.13
C LEU A 190 15.86 -4.98 10.96
N LYS A 191 16.62 -3.89 10.82
CA LYS A 191 17.62 -3.67 9.75
C LYS A 191 17.12 -4.02 8.36
N LEU A 192 15.82 -3.79 8.09
CA LEU A 192 15.08 -4.26 6.91
C LEU A 192 15.75 -3.83 5.62
N ARG A 193 16.29 -2.61 5.59
CA ARG A 193 16.99 -2.10 4.42
C ARG A 193 18.27 -2.88 4.13
N LYS A 194 19.08 -3.16 5.16
CA LYS A 194 20.35 -3.88 5.01
C LYS A 194 20.14 -5.33 4.60
N LEU A 195 19.09 -5.97 5.15
CA LEU A 195 18.81 -7.39 4.94
C LEU A 195 17.99 -7.66 3.67
N TYR A 196 17.06 -6.77 3.34
CA TYR A 196 16.06 -7.02 2.29
C TYR A 196 15.96 -5.89 1.25
N GLY A 197 16.73 -4.80 1.40
CA GLY A 197 16.66 -3.66 0.48
C GLY A 197 15.36 -2.87 0.55
N ILE A 198 14.56 -3.04 1.61
CA ILE A 198 13.25 -2.40 1.75
C ILE A 198 13.26 -1.28 2.80
N ASN A 199 12.51 -0.22 2.53
CA ASN A 199 12.33 0.89 3.46
C ASN A 199 10.84 1.01 3.81
N ILE A 200 10.54 1.09 5.12
CA ILE A 200 9.18 1.41 5.59
C ILE A 200 9.06 2.92 5.67
N THR A 201 8.08 3.47 4.97
CA THR A 201 7.86 4.92 4.89
C THR A 201 6.74 5.41 5.78
N ARG A 202 5.73 4.56 5.99
CA ARG A 202 4.52 4.89 6.75
C ARG A 202 3.93 3.64 7.36
N ILE A 203 3.33 3.78 8.54
CA ILE A 203 2.59 2.72 9.24
C ILE A 203 1.19 3.23 9.50
N ASN A 204 0.19 2.50 9.02
CA ASN A 204 -1.20 2.74 9.40
C ASN A 204 -1.56 1.80 10.55
N ARG A 205 -1.91 2.38 11.69
CA ARG A 205 -2.33 1.69 12.91
C ARG A 205 -3.73 2.14 13.30
N ALA A 206 -4.70 1.24 13.24
CA ALA A 206 -6.10 1.53 13.56
C ALA A 206 -6.65 2.77 12.84
N GLY A 207 -6.27 2.97 11.56
CA GLY A 207 -6.72 4.11 10.75
C GLY A 207 -5.86 5.37 10.87
N VAL A 208 -4.88 5.42 11.79
CA VAL A 208 -3.97 6.57 11.94
C VAL A 208 -2.65 6.29 11.23
N ASP A 209 -2.22 7.21 10.40
CA ASP A 209 -0.93 7.13 9.70
C ASP A 209 0.20 7.71 10.56
N LEU A 210 1.19 6.89 10.82
CA LEU A 210 2.37 7.22 11.61
C LEU A 210 3.60 7.28 10.71
N VAL A 211 4.49 8.24 11.00
CA VAL A 211 5.80 8.31 10.37
C VAL A 211 6.66 7.14 10.85
N ALA A 212 7.23 6.37 9.92
CA ALA A 212 7.98 5.15 10.22
C ALA A 212 9.40 5.44 10.73
N LYS A 213 9.51 6.01 11.93
CA LYS A 213 10.78 6.30 12.58
C LYS A 213 11.49 5.04 13.08
N PRO A 214 12.82 5.03 13.18
CA PRO A 214 13.58 3.88 13.69
C PRO A 214 13.18 3.40 15.09
N ASN A 215 12.75 4.30 15.96
CA ASN A 215 12.33 4.00 17.33
C ASN A 215 10.86 3.54 17.43
N LEU A 216 10.09 3.63 16.36
CA LEU A 216 8.70 3.17 16.35
C LEU A 216 8.64 1.64 16.39
N SER A 217 7.86 1.12 17.32
CA SER A 217 7.64 -0.34 17.45
C SER A 217 6.47 -0.78 16.58
N LEU A 218 6.66 -1.90 15.87
CA LEU A 218 5.60 -2.55 15.10
C LEU A 218 4.59 -3.24 16.04
N GLN A 219 3.35 -3.32 15.59
CA GLN A 219 2.30 -4.08 16.23
C GLN A 219 1.62 -5.02 15.24
N VAL A 220 1.12 -6.14 15.72
CA VAL A 220 0.26 -7.02 14.91
C VAL A 220 -0.99 -6.24 14.53
N GLY A 221 -1.36 -6.30 13.24
CA GLY A 221 -2.44 -5.50 12.68
C GLY A 221 -2.00 -4.19 12.02
N ASP A 222 -0.74 -3.76 12.20
CA ASP A 222 -0.21 -2.61 11.48
C ASP A 222 -0.19 -2.88 9.97
N ARG A 223 -0.57 -1.87 9.18
CA ARG A 223 -0.38 -1.85 7.73
C ARG A 223 0.81 -0.96 7.41
N VAL A 224 1.89 -1.56 6.92
CA VAL A 224 3.13 -0.85 6.61
C VAL A 224 3.25 -0.60 5.11
N ASN A 225 3.57 0.64 4.72
CA ASN A 225 3.91 0.99 3.35
C ASN A 225 5.43 0.84 3.18
N VAL A 226 5.82 -0.06 2.28
CA VAL A 226 7.22 -0.38 1.98
C VAL A 226 7.58 0.00 0.56
N VAL A 227 8.85 0.37 0.38
CA VAL A 227 9.48 0.68 -0.92
C VAL A 227 10.72 -0.16 -1.06
#